data_6749a21a461319c8abbb3156f16d7499
#
_entry.id   6749a21a461319c8abbb3156f16d7499
#
_cell.length_a   1.000
_cell.length_b   1.000
_cell.length_c   1.000
_cell.angle_alpha   90.00
_cell.angle_beta   90.00
_cell.angle_gamma   90.00
#
_symmetry.space_group_name_H-M   'P 1'
#
loop_
_entity.id
_entity.type
_entity.pdbx_description
1 polymer ?
#
loop_
_entity_poly.entity_id
_entity_poly.type
_entity_poly.pdbx_seq_one_letter_code
_entity_poly.pdbx_strand_id
1 'polypeptide(L)'
;LRQSVNQALYLGLHDLEAHLAVYPPGSFYQAHLDRFRDSDLRTLTVVLYLNPPDWRDEDGGHLRFWPVDREGDSLLLQPAGGTLVTFLSDRFWHAVEPAGRTRLSVTGWFRRRPAL
;
A
#
# COMPACT_ATOMS: atom_id res chain seq x y z
N LEU A 1 -8.28 10.36 8.75
CA LEU A 1 -7.03 10.24 8.00
C LEU A 1 -6.94 11.24 6.84
N ARG A 2 -7.95 11.30 5.98
CA ARG A 2 -7.95 12.21 4.82
C ARG A 2 -7.75 13.67 5.25
N GLN A 3 -8.54 14.12 6.22
CA GLN A 3 -8.46 15.51 6.70
C GLN A 3 -7.12 15.80 7.35
N SER A 4 -6.62 14.90 8.18
CA SER A 4 -5.34 15.07 8.87
C SER A 4 -4.18 15.16 7.90
N VAL A 5 -4.16 14.29 6.88
CA VAL A 5 -3.11 14.29 5.86
C VAL A 5 -3.19 15.53 4.99
N ASN A 6 -4.40 15.96 4.60
CA ASN A 6 -4.57 17.20 3.83
C ASN A 6 -4.07 18.41 4.60
N GLN A 7 -4.32 18.48 5.91
CA GLN A 7 -3.85 19.58 6.75
C GLN A 7 -2.32 19.58 6.90
N ALA A 8 -1.73 18.39 7.03
CA ALA A 8 -0.28 18.27 7.25
C ALA A 8 0.53 18.43 5.97
N LEU A 9 0.04 17.92 4.83
CA LEU A 9 0.81 17.77 3.60
C LEU A 9 0.22 18.52 2.40
N TYR A 10 -0.94 19.14 2.56
CA TYR A 10 -1.62 19.93 1.50
C TYR A 10 -1.84 19.12 0.21
N LEU A 11 -2.22 17.85 0.31
CA LEU A 11 -2.32 16.96 -0.84
C LEU A 11 -3.62 17.11 -1.64
N GLY A 12 -4.64 17.76 -1.07
CA GLY A 12 -5.92 17.94 -1.75
C GLY A 12 -6.69 16.65 -1.97
N LEU A 13 -6.57 15.70 -1.04
CA LEU A 13 -7.27 14.42 -1.13
C LEU A 13 -8.78 14.63 -1.10
N HIS A 14 -9.50 13.99 -2.02
CA HIS A 14 -10.91 14.20 -2.24
C HIS A 14 -11.74 12.97 -1.91
N ASP A 15 -11.49 11.83 -2.56
CA ASP A 15 -12.24 10.61 -2.37
C ASP A 15 -11.32 9.41 -2.15
N LEU A 16 -11.92 8.28 -1.80
CA LEU A 16 -11.22 7.03 -1.55
C LEU A 16 -11.83 5.93 -2.43
N GLU A 17 -10.98 5.25 -3.20
CA GLU A 17 -11.32 3.96 -3.77
C GLU A 17 -10.62 2.87 -2.95
N ALA A 18 -11.35 1.83 -2.58
CA ALA A 18 -10.80 0.75 -1.78
C ALA A 18 -11.46 -0.58 -2.09
N HIS A 19 -10.71 -1.66 -1.88
CA HIS A 19 -11.23 -3.01 -2.05
C HIS A 19 -10.53 -3.98 -1.10
N LEU A 20 -11.21 -5.10 -0.86
CA LEU A 20 -10.63 -6.22 -0.12
C LEU A 20 -9.69 -6.98 -1.05
N ALA A 21 -8.44 -7.13 -0.62
CA ALA A 21 -7.44 -7.91 -1.34
C ALA A 21 -7.24 -9.26 -0.64
N VAL A 22 -7.51 -10.33 -1.36
CA VAL A 22 -7.34 -11.70 -0.87
C VAL A 22 -6.25 -12.36 -1.71
N TYR A 23 -5.14 -12.69 -1.07
CA TYR A 23 -4.02 -13.37 -1.70
C TYR A 23 -3.98 -14.82 -1.21
N PRO A 24 -4.37 -15.80 -2.05
CA PRO A 24 -4.21 -17.21 -1.69
C PRO A 24 -2.74 -17.56 -1.40
N PRO A 25 -2.47 -18.67 -0.68
CA PRO A 25 -1.10 -19.09 -0.42
C PRO A 25 -0.28 -19.19 -1.70
N GLY A 26 0.94 -18.66 -1.67
CA GLY A 26 1.84 -18.65 -2.81
C GLY A 26 1.66 -17.48 -3.78
N SER A 27 0.58 -16.73 -3.68
CA SER A 27 0.35 -15.56 -4.53
C SER A 27 1.29 -14.42 -4.16
N PHE A 28 1.66 -13.63 -5.15
CA PHE A 28 2.55 -12.48 -4.98
C PHE A 28 2.16 -11.37 -5.94
N TYR A 29 2.75 -10.20 -5.76
CA TYR A 29 2.59 -9.08 -6.67
C TYR A 29 3.97 -8.47 -6.96
N GLN A 30 4.28 -8.30 -8.24
CA GLN A 30 5.57 -7.76 -8.66
C GLN A 30 5.71 -6.29 -8.27
N ALA A 31 6.94 -5.82 -8.17
CA ALA A 31 7.23 -4.43 -7.84
C ALA A 31 6.59 -3.47 -8.85
N HIS A 32 5.87 -2.47 -8.33
CA HIS A 32 5.15 -1.49 -9.14
C HIS A 32 4.97 -0.19 -8.37
N LEU A 33 4.57 0.87 -9.09
CA LEU A 33 4.06 2.11 -8.52
C LEU A 33 2.53 2.10 -8.63
N ASP A 34 1.85 2.72 -7.67
CA ASP A 34 0.39 2.84 -7.73
C ASP A 34 -0.07 3.96 -8.66
N ARG A 35 0.81 4.91 -8.96
CA ARG A 35 0.54 5.99 -9.90
C ARG A 35 1.70 6.13 -10.88
N PHE A 36 1.42 5.90 -12.16
CA PHE A 36 2.41 5.95 -13.24
C PHE A 36 2.34 7.21 -14.10
N ARG A 37 1.18 7.87 -14.13
CA ARG A 37 0.89 8.96 -15.05
C ARG A 37 0.28 10.14 -14.30
N ASP A 38 0.49 11.33 -14.82
CA ASP A 38 -0.12 12.55 -14.27
C ASP A 38 -1.65 12.52 -14.30
N SER A 39 -2.23 11.77 -15.25
CA SER A 39 -3.68 11.58 -15.34
C SER A 39 -4.23 10.65 -14.26
N ASP A 40 -3.39 9.87 -13.58
CA ASP A 40 -3.81 9.03 -12.47
C ASP A 40 -3.93 9.90 -11.21
N LEU A 41 -5.12 9.90 -10.61
CA LEU A 41 -5.44 10.76 -9.49
C LEU A 41 -5.10 10.15 -8.13
N ARG A 42 -4.61 8.92 -8.09
CA ARG A 42 -4.17 8.24 -6.87
C ARG A 42 -3.01 9.00 -6.26
N THR A 43 -3.17 9.46 -5.03
CA THR A 43 -2.20 10.34 -4.37
C THR A 43 -1.62 9.72 -3.11
N LEU A 44 -2.47 9.12 -2.28
CA LEU A 44 -2.04 8.44 -1.06
C LEU A 44 -2.55 7.00 -1.09
N THR A 45 -1.63 6.06 -1.00
CA THR A 45 -1.95 4.63 -0.86
C THR A 45 -2.12 4.28 0.61
N VAL A 46 -3.15 3.50 0.92
CA VAL A 46 -3.43 2.99 2.26
C VAL A 46 -3.62 1.49 2.19
N VAL A 47 -3.02 0.78 3.14
CA VAL A 47 -3.19 -0.67 3.27
C VAL A 47 -3.45 -0.99 4.73
N LEU A 48 -4.60 -1.57 5.01
CA LEU A 48 -4.94 -2.07 6.34
C LEU A 48 -4.93 -3.59 6.31
N TYR A 49 -4.06 -4.20 7.12
CA TYR A 49 -3.95 -5.66 7.19
C TYR A 49 -5.00 -6.25 8.12
N LEU A 50 -5.64 -7.32 7.63
CA LEU A 50 -6.71 -8.04 8.35
C LEU A 50 -6.29 -9.46 8.72
N ASN A 51 -5.00 -9.74 8.71
CA ASN A 51 -4.48 -11.09 8.99
C ASN A 51 -4.67 -11.45 10.46
N PRO A 52 -4.72 -12.77 10.79
CA PRO A 52 -4.82 -13.22 12.16
C PRO A 52 -3.66 -12.72 13.03
N PRO A 53 -3.87 -12.55 14.36
CA PRO A 53 -2.84 -12.04 15.26
C PRO A 53 -1.66 -12.99 15.44
N ASP A 54 -1.77 -14.25 15.05
CA ASP A 54 -0.69 -15.23 15.10
C ASP A 54 0.18 -15.26 13.84
N TRP A 55 0.09 -14.25 12.98
CA TRP A 55 0.92 -14.13 11.79
C TRP A 55 2.40 -13.99 12.19
N ARG A 56 3.22 -14.88 11.66
CA ARG A 56 4.66 -14.93 11.94
C ARG A 56 5.47 -14.46 10.73
N ASP A 57 6.72 -14.14 10.99
CA ASP A 57 7.66 -13.76 9.93
C ASP A 57 7.82 -14.87 8.87
N GLU A 58 7.82 -16.13 9.32
CA GLU A 58 7.92 -17.28 8.44
C GLU A 58 6.70 -17.47 7.55
N ASP A 59 5.56 -16.90 7.90
CA ASP A 59 4.35 -16.96 7.09
C ASP A 59 4.50 -16.15 5.80
N GLY A 60 5.45 -15.21 5.76
CA GLY A 60 5.74 -14.42 4.58
C GLY A 60 4.72 -13.33 4.31
N GLY A 61 4.48 -13.05 3.04
CA GLY A 61 3.51 -12.04 2.62
C GLY A 61 3.93 -10.62 2.90
N HIS A 62 5.22 -10.38 3.17
CA HIS A 62 5.74 -9.06 3.49
C HIS A 62 5.49 -8.07 2.37
N LEU A 63 5.23 -6.83 2.75
CA LEU A 63 5.27 -5.71 1.83
C LEU A 63 6.71 -5.21 1.75
N ARG A 64 7.30 -5.32 0.58
CA ARG A 64 8.63 -4.77 0.30
C ARG A 64 8.47 -3.49 -0.48
N PHE A 65 9.16 -2.41 -0.07
CA PHE A 65 9.07 -1.16 -0.80
C PHE A 65 10.38 -0.37 -0.79
N TRP A 66 10.53 0.47 -1.82
CA TRP A 66 11.69 1.31 -2.06
C TRP A 66 11.23 2.70 -2.46
N PRO A 67 11.85 3.78 -1.94
CA PRO A 67 11.66 5.10 -2.53
C PRO A 67 12.11 5.12 -4.00
N VAL A 68 11.39 5.86 -4.84
CA VAL A 68 11.67 5.93 -6.28
C VAL A 68 13.07 6.44 -6.59
N ASP A 69 13.55 7.39 -5.79
CA ASP A 69 14.85 8.06 -5.97
C ASP A 69 15.99 7.39 -5.20
N ARG A 70 15.76 6.19 -4.66
CA ARG A 70 16.73 5.52 -3.80
C ARG A 70 16.97 4.10 -4.28
N GLU A 71 18.18 3.86 -4.80
CA GLU A 71 18.60 2.53 -5.25
C GLU A 71 19.10 1.69 -4.08
N GLY A 72 18.86 0.40 -4.16
CA GLY A 72 19.51 -0.64 -3.37
C GLY A 72 18.76 -1.08 -2.12
N ASP A 73 18.38 -0.18 -1.23
CA ASP A 73 17.81 -0.56 0.05
C ASP A 73 16.29 -0.59 0.00
N SER A 74 15.71 -1.72 0.36
CA SER A 74 14.26 -1.85 0.52
C SER A 74 13.89 -1.93 2.00
N LEU A 75 12.65 -1.53 2.30
CA LEU A 75 12.03 -1.76 3.60
C LEU A 75 11.09 -2.94 3.50
N LEU A 76 11.04 -3.73 4.56
CA LEU A 76 10.23 -4.93 4.62
C LEU A 76 9.28 -4.84 5.81
N LEU A 77 7.97 -4.91 5.54
CA LEU A 77 6.95 -4.83 6.57
C LEU A 77 6.17 -6.15 6.64
N GLN A 78 6.07 -6.69 7.85
CA GLN A 78 5.21 -7.84 8.13
C GLN A 78 3.74 -7.42 8.04
N PRO A 79 2.88 -8.21 7.37
CA PRO A 79 1.46 -7.86 7.21
C PRO A 79 0.65 -8.22 8.45
N ALA A 80 1.07 -7.76 9.60
CA ALA A 80 0.42 -8.05 10.87
C ALA A 80 -0.97 -7.40 10.94
N GLY A 81 -1.98 -8.15 11.39
CA GLY A 81 -3.34 -7.66 11.49
C GLY A 81 -3.45 -6.42 12.35
N GLY A 82 -4.23 -5.44 11.90
CA GLY A 82 -4.37 -4.14 12.54
C GLY A 82 -3.33 -3.10 12.14
N THR A 83 -2.29 -3.49 11.39
CA THR A 83 -1.28 -2.53 10.90
C THR A 83 -1.85 -1.74 9.73
N LEU A 84 -1.73 -0.42 9.79
CA LEU A 84 -2.07 0.49 8.72
C LEU A 84 -0.78 1.06 8.12
N VAL A 85 -0.62 0.89 6.82
CA VAL A 85 0.51 1.45 6.06
C VAL A 85 -0.01 2.52 5.12
N THR A 86 0.65 3.68 5.10
CA THR A 86 0.30 4.76 4.16
C THR A 86 1.57 5.28 3.50
N PHE A 87 1.47 5.58 2.21
CA PHE A 87 2.58 6.16 1.46
C PHE A 87 2.08 6.91 0.23
N LEU A 88 2.87 7.85 -0.24
CA LEU A 88 2.57 8.58 -1.48
C LEU A 88 2.62 7.61 -2.66
N SER A 89 1.57 7.61 -3.47
CA SER A 89 1.35 6.59 -4.51
C SER A 89 2.38 6.62 -5.63
N ASP A 90 3.03 7.75 -5.87
CA ASP A 90 4.01 7.94 -6.94
C ASP A 90 5.47 7.91 -6.46
N ARG A 91 5.70 7.66 -5.17
CA ARG A 91 7.03 7.79 -4.55
C ARG A 91 7.65 6.48 -4.15
N PHE A 92 6.89 5.39 -4.15
CA PHE A 92 7.37 4.11 -3.63
C PHE A 92 7.02 2.98 -4.58
N TRP A 93 8.05 2.34 -5.10
CA TRP A 93 7.92 1.01 -5.69
C TRP A 93 7.64 0.03 -4.57
N HIS A 94 6.70 -0.87 -4.78
CA HIS A 94 6.37 -1.87 -3.76
C HIS A 94 5.97 -3.19 -4.39
N ALA A 95 6.21 -4.26 -3.64
CA ALA A 95 5.92 -5.63 -4.03
C ALA A 95 5.32 -6.37 -2.86
N VAL A 96 4.49 -7.35 -3.16
CA VAL A 96 3.95 -8.29 -2.15
C VAL A 96 4.67 -9.61 -2.33
N GLU A 97 5.39 -10.04 -1.28
CA GLU A 97 6.09 -11.31 -1.29
C GLU A 97 5.11 -12.48 -1.07
N PRO A 98 5.43 -13.68 -1.57
CA PRO A 98 4.57 -14.84 -1.36
C PRO A 98 4.39 -15.16 0.12
N ALA A 99 3.20 -15.61 0.48
CA ALA A 99 2.88 -16.07 1.83
C ALA A 99 2.53 -17.55 1.83
N GLY A 100 2.78 -18.23 2.93
CA GLY A 100 2.35 -19.61 3.13
C GLY A 100 0.90 -19.74 3.59
N ARG A 101 0.22 -18.62 3.80
CA ARG A 101 -1.17 -18.54 4.28
C ARG A 101 -1.96 -17.57 3.41
N THR A 102 -3.28 -17.65 3.45
CA THR A 102 -4.14 -16.62 2.86
C THR A 102 -3.86 -15.28 3.52
N ARG A 103 -3.54 -14.27 2.70
CA ARG A 103 -3.17 -12.93 3.14
C ARG A 103 -4.29 -11.95 2.82
N LEU A 104 -4.78 -11.24 3.82
CA LEU A 104 -5.93 -10.36 3.72
C LEU A 104 -5.54 -8.91 4.01
N SER A 105 -6.02 -8.00 3.18
CA SER A 105 -5.89 -6.57 3.41
C SER A 105 -7.05 -5.81 2.80
N VAL A 106 -7.31 -4.62 3.32
CA VAL A 106 -8.07 -3.59 2.61
C VAL A 106 -7.05 -2.66 1.99
N THR A 107 -7.04 -2.57 0.67
CA THR A 107 -6.14 -1.71 -0.08
C THR A 107 -6.94 -0.58 -0.72
N GLY A 108 -6.45 0.63 -0.57
CA GLY A 108 -7.16 1.78 -1.11
C GLY A 108 -6.24 2.92 -1.49
N TRP A 109 -6.84 3.86 -2.20
CA TRP A 109 -6.14 5.05 -2.65
C TRP A 109 -7.03 6.26 -2.43
N PHE A 110 -6.53 7.24 -1.69
CA PHE A 110 -7.13 8.57 -1.69
C PHE A 110 -6.72 9.27 -2.97
N ARG A 111 -7.70 9.83 -3.66
CA ARG A 111 -7.51 10.48 -4.95
C ARG A 111 -7.75 11.97 -4.79
N ARG A 112 -6.99 12.78 -5.55
CA ARG A 112 -7.26 14.20 -5.69
C ARG A 112 -8.35 14.45 -6.73
N ARG A 113 -8.89 15.66 -6.77
CA ARG A 113 -9.84 16.04 -7.80
C ARG A 113 -9.13 16.19 -9.14
N PRO A 114 -9.82 15.82 -10.25
CA PRO A 114 -9.28 16.10 -11.58
C PRO A 114 -9.03 17.59 -11.77
N ALA A 115 -7.98 17.94 -12.52
CA ALA A 115 -7.76 19.30 -12.96
C ALA A 115 -8.90 19.74 -13.92
N LEU A 116 -9.35 20.97 -13.78
CA LEU A 116 -10.39 21.54 -14.63
C LEU A 116 -9.79 22.02 -15.98
#